data_1d50e1f21dbc459ea98428cf95429d87
#
_entry.id   1d50e1f21dbc459ea98428cf95429d87
#
_cell.length_a   1.000
_cell.length_b   1.000
_cell.length_c   1.000
_cell.angle_alpha   90.00
_cell.angle_beta   90.00
_cell.angle_gamma   90.00
#
_symmetry.space_group_name_H-M   'P 1'
#
loop_
_entity.id
_entity.type
_entity.pdbx_description
1 polymer ?
#
loop_
_entity_poly.entity_id
_entity_poly.type
_entity_poly.pdbx_seq_one_letter_code
_entity_poly.pdbx_strand_id
1 'polypeptide(L)'
;KKRNFNKNQQRNTKNKQHNINMSADYKAKNITVLKGLEAVRKRPAMYIGDVGKKGVHHLIWEVVDNSIDEAMAGHCTEIKVTKQTDGGIKVEDNGRGIPTDTHKEEGKSALEIVMTVLHAGGKFDKDTYKVSGGLHGVGVSVVNALSKKCIATIKRDGKIFQQSYVTGIASSPLKEVGKTTETGTEIKFYPDAEIFIETNFDIKTIDERLRELSYLNSGVKIVLHDEPTGKTNTHHYEGGLSEFVKHLDKHHTPLFEEPIHIRGEKDNVEVDVSLRYNDSYSETLLTFVNNINTIEGGTHLAGFKSALTRTLNKYAFKISKNKKGESPTFGGEDVREGLTTVLSIKVPEPQFEGQTKTKLGNGEIKGICDSIISESLTDFFEQNPNTAKTVIQKAENAARAREAAKKARELVRRKNVLDISALPGKLADCSEKDPSLSEIYLVEGDSAGGSAKQGRNRKYQAILPLRGKVINAEKARIDKVLANTEIQTIITALGTGFGGDVDLEETSAGDFDIKKLRYHKIIIMTDADIDGSHIRTLLLT
;
A
#
# COMPACT_ATOMS: atom_id res chain seq x y z
N LYS A 1 -30.64 -53.61 37.62
CA LYS A 1 -30.12 -52.20 37.31
C LYS A 1 -29.32 -52.07 36.01
N LYS A 2 -29.12 -53.15 35.21
CA LYS A 2 -28.35 -53.13 33.91
C LYS A 2 -29.19 -53.09 32.65
N ARG A 3 -30.53 -53.03 32.72
CA ARG A 3 -31.41 -53.03 31.53
C ARG A 3 -31.97 -51.66 31.12
N ASN A 4 -31.77 -50.58 31.92
CA ASN A 4 -32.29 -49.27 31.59
C ASN A 4 -31.23 -48.28 31.04
N PHE A 5 -29.97 -48.69 30.91
CA PHE A 5 -28.91 -47.81 30.37
C PHE A 5 -28.82 -47.86 28.84
N ASN A 6 -29.25 -48.98 28.23
CA ASN A 6 -29.15 -49.14 26.74
C ASN A 6 -30.31 -48.55 25.95
N LYS A 7 -31.43 -48.18 26.59
CA LYS A 7 -32.54 -47.56 25.84
C LYS A 7 -32.39 -46.06 25.65
N ASN A 8 -31.61 -45.37 26.48
CA ASN A 8 -31.35 -43.91 26.31
C ASN A 8 -30.22 -43.58 25.34
N GLN A 9 -29.29 -44.51 25.11
CA GLN A 9 -28.25 -44.29 24.06
C GLN A 9 -28.81 -44.50 22.63
N GLN A 10 -29.74 -45.40 22.45
CA GLN A 10 -30.37 -45.62 21.13
C GLN A 10 -31.38 -44.54 20.72
N ARG A 11 -31.95 -43.75 21.69
CA ARG A 11 -32.78 -42.61 21.37
C ARG A 11 -32.00 -41.35 21.01
N ASN A 12 -30.80 -41.16 21.58
CA ASN A 12 -29.92 -40.02 21.25
C ASN A 12 -29.17 -40.18 19.94
N THR A 13 -28.96 -41.40 19.44
CA THR A 13 -28.35 -41.63 18.12
C THR A 13 -29.36 -41.48 16.97
N LYS A 14 -30.63 -41.72 17.19
CA LYS A 14 -31.66 -41.49 16.16
C LYS A 14 -32.06 -40.02 15.97
N ASN A 15 -31.91 -39.18 16.99
CA ASN A 15 -32.16 -37.73 16.87
C ASN A 15 -30.93 -36.94 16.34
N LYS A 16 -29.73 -37.53 16.28
CA LYS A 16 -28.57 -36.89 15.62
C LYS A 16 -28.44 -37.23 14.13
N GLN A 17 -29.15 -38.23 13.63
CA GLN A 17 -29.15 -38.57 12.21
C GLN A 17 -30.26 -37.90 11.38
N HIS A 18 -31.13 -37.08 12.00
CA HIS A 18 -32.24 -36.42 11.28
C HIS A 18 -31.95 -34.96 10.89
N ASN A 19 -30.74 -34.42 11.17
CA ASN A 19 -30.36 -33.05 10.81
C ASN A 19 -29.19 -32.92 9.82
N ILE A 20 -28.86 -34.00 9.11
CA ILE A 20 -27.86 -33.96 8.03
C ILE A 20 -28.49 -34.58 6.77
N ASN A 21 -29.50 -33.95 6.21
CA ASN A 21 -29.93 -34.17 4.83
C ASN A 21 -30.89 -33.04 4.39
N MET A 22 -30.43 -31.82 4.41
CA MET A 22 -30.82 -30.80 3.45
C MET A 22 -29.59 -30.52 2.56
N SER A 23 -29.14 -31.49 1.80
CA SER A 23 -28.46 -31.19 0.54
C SER A 23 -29.55 -30.52 -0.31
N ALA A 24 -29.53 -29.19 -0.38
CA ALA A 24 -30.30 -28.48 -1.38
C ALA A 24 -29.93 -29.14 -2.73
N ASP A 25 -30.95 -29.71 -3.39
CA ASP A 25 -30.81 -30.42 -4.64
C ASP A 25 -30.23 -29.45 -5.68
N TYR A 26 -28.88 -29.43 -5.82
CA TYR A 26 -28.16 -28.50 -6.68
C TYR A 26 -28.41 -28.90 -8.14
N LYS A 27 -29.35 -28.18 -8.77
CA LYS A 27 -29.77 -28.40 -10.16
C LYS A 27 -29.54 -27.14 -10.99
N ALA A 28 -29.66 -27.27 -12.30
CA ALA A 28 -29.52 -26.15 -13.24
C ALA A 28 -30.38 -24.92 -12.85
N LYS A 29 -31.54 -25.12 -12.22
CA LYS A 29 -32.39 -24.05 -11.68
C LYS A 29 -31.74 -23.21 -10.59
N ASN A 30 -30.69 -23.71 -9.93
CA ASN A 30 -29.94 -23.03 -8.88
C ASN A 30 -28.78 -22.20 -9.43
N ILE A 31 -28.51 -22.31 -10.75
CA ILE A 31 -27.49 -21.53 -11.44
C ILE A 31 -28.15 -20.23 -11.90
N THR A 32 -27.76 -19.11 -11.28
CA THR A 32 -28.22 -17.77 -11.67
C THR A 32 -27.17 -17.14 -12.58
N VAL A 33 -27.59 -16.72 -13.77
CA VAL A 33 -26.72 -15.95 -14.69
C VAL A 33 -27.04 -14.47 -14.49
N LEU A 34 -26.08 -13.72 -13.97
CA LEU A 34 -26.18 -12.28 -13.84
C LEU A 34 -25.67 -11.62 -15.13
N LYS A 35 -26.41 -10.64 -15.65
CA LYS A 35 -26.06 -9.94 -16.90
C LYS A 35 -25.68 -8.49 -16.61
N GLY A 36 -24.67 -8.00 -17.35
CA GLY A 36 -24.28 -6.59 -17.31
C GLY A 36 -23.95 -6.08 -15.91
N LEU A 37 -24.45 -4.89 -15.57
CA LEU A 37 -24.16 -4.19 -14.32
C LEU A 37 -24.86 -4.79 -13.07
N GLU A 38 -25.82 -5.69 -13.24
CA GLU A 38 -26.42 -6.42 -12.12
C GLU A 38 -25.38 -7.28 -11.38
N ALA A 39 -24.44 -7.89 -12.11
CA ALA A 39 -23.33 -8.65 -11.54
C ALA A 39 -22.44 -7.77 -10.63
N VAL A 40 -22.17 -6.53 -11.04
CA VAL A 40 -21.41 -5.55 -10.27
C VAL A 40 -22.11 -5.22 -8.95
N ARG A 41 -23.39 -4.90 -9.00
CA ARG A 41 -24.17 -4.57 -7.80
C ARG A 41 -24.28 -5.75 -6.82
N LYS A 42 -24.34 -6.99 -7.32
CA LYS A 42 -24.44 -8.20 -6.49
C LYS A 42 -23.11 -8.60 -5.84
N ARG A 43 -21.99 -8.28 -6.47
CA ARG A 43 -20.63 -8.62 -6.01
C ARG A 43 -19.68 -7.43 -6.17
N PRO A 44 -19.95 -6.29 -5.53
CA PRO A 44 -19.17 -5.07 -5.73
C PRO A 44 -17.70 -5.23 -5.36
N ALA A 45 -17.39 -6.00 -4.31
CA ALA A 45 -16.01 -6.23 -3.87
C ALA A 45 -15.12 -6.91 -4.94
N MET A 46 -15.68 -7.63 -5.91
CA MET A 46 -14.92 -8.18 -7.04
C MET A 46 -14.35 -7.09 -7.95
N TYR A 47 -14.97 -5.91 -8.00
CA TYR A 47 -14.60 -4.81 -8.90
C TYR A 47 -13.86 -3.68 -8.18
N ILE A 48 -14.22 -3.39 -6.92
CA ILE A 48 -13.65 -2.28 -6.15
C ILE A 48 -12.91 -2.72 -4.88
N GLY A 49 -12.75 -4.03 -4.67
CA GLY A 49 -12.00 -4.64 -3.56
C GLY A 49 -12.71 -4.62 -2.21
N ASP A 50 -13.50 -3.60 -1.89
CA ASP A 50 -14.14 -3.39 -0.59
C ASP A 50 -15.44 -2.58 -0.75
N VAL A 51 -16.35 -2.67 0.21
CA VAL A 51 -17.59 -1.86 0.26
C VAL A 51 -17.60 -0.86 1.44
N GLY A 52 -16.52 -0.77 2.17
CA GLY A 52 -16.29 0.23 3.21
C GLY A 52 -15.64 1.51 2.67
N LYS A 53 -14.92 2.22 3.56
CA LYS A 53 -14.26 3.50 3.24
C LYS A 53 -13.31 3.41 2.04
N LYS A 54 -12.53 2.34 1.89
CA LYS A 54 -11.62 2.16 0.74
C LYS A 54 -12.39 2.03 -0.57
N GLY A 55 -13.45 1.23 -0.59
CA GLY A 55 -14.26 0.99 -1.78
C GLY A 55 -15.00 2.23 -2.27
N VAL A 56 -15.55 3.06 -1.36
CA VAL A 56 -16.23 4.29 -1.78
C VAL A 56 -15.25 5.29 -2.41
N HIS A 57 -14.01 5.39 -1.89
CA HIS A 57 -12.96 6.22 -2.51
C HIS A 57 -12.50 5.66 -3.85
N HIS A 58 -12.53 4.33 -4.03
CA HIS A 58 -12.16 3.70 -5.30
C HIS A 58 -13.02 4.18 -6.46
N LEU A 59 -14.30 4.52 -6.22
CA LEU A 59 -15.15 5.14 -7.24
C LEU A 59 -14.58 6.47 -7.77
N ILE A 60 -13.96 7.27 -6.90
CA ILE A 60 -13.31 8.52 -7.31
C ILE A 60 -12.12 8.19 -8.22
N TRP A 61 -11.30 7.20 -7.79
CA TRP A 61 -10.10 6.81 -8.53
C TRP A 61 -10.42 6.33 -9.93
N GLU A 62 -11.46 5.53 -10.12
CA GLU A 62 -11.86 5.06 -11.45
C GLU A 62 -12.25 6.21 -12.40
N VAL A 63 -12.81 7.30 -11.88
CA VAL A 63 -13.15 8.47 -12.72
C VAL A 63 -11.92 9.35 -12.94
N VAL A 64 -11.14 9.63 -11.89
CA VAL A 64 -9.91 10.43 -11.97
C VAL A 64 -8.88 9.77 -12.88
N ASP A 65 -8.69 8.45 -12.78
CA ASP A 65 -7.76 7.70 -13.62
C ASP A 65 -8.13 7.78 -15.11
N ASN A 66 -9.42 7.94 -15.46
CA ASN A 66 -9.82 8.21 -16.84
C ASN A 66 -9.35 9.58 -17.32
N SER A 67 -9.44 10.60 -16.48
CA SER A 67 -8.93 11.94 -16.80
C SER A 67 -7.39 11.97 -16.87
N ILE A 68 -6.72 11.19 -16.02
CA ILE A 68 -5.27 10.98 -16.08
C ILE A 68 -4.86 10.25 -17.35
N ASP A 69 -5.63 9.26 -17.82
CA ASP A 69 -5.36 8.59 -19.10
C ASP A 69 -5.46 9.57 -20.28
N GLU A 70 -6.40 10.52 -20.27
CA GLU A 70 -6.45 11.63 -21.22
C GLU A 70 -5.21 12.54 -21.13
N ALA A 71 -4.72 12.78 -19.92
CA ALA A 71 -3.49 13.56 -19.71
C ALA A 71 -2.25 12.82 -20.22
N MET A 72 -2.13 11.50 -19.96
CA MET A 72 -1.04 10.68 -20.52
C MET A 72 -1.07 10.61 -22.04
N ALA A 73 -2.26 10.68 -22.63
CA ALA A 73 -2.44 10.78 -24.10
C ALA A 73 -2.16 12.20 -24.65
N GLY A 74 -1.84 13.17 -23.78
CA GLY A 74 -1.51 14.55 -24.17
C GLY A 74 -2.72 15.46 -24.44
N HIS A 75 -3.92 15.05 -24.04
CA HIS A 75 -5.16 15.76 -24.33
C HIS A 75 -5.80 16.47 -23.13
N CYS A 76 -5.28 16.26 -21.92
CA CYS A 76 -5.81 16.89 -20.70
C CYS A 76 -4.67 17.58 -19.93
N THR A 77 -4.92 18.80 -19.48
CA THR A 77 -3.95 19.60 -18.68
C THR A 77 -4.52 20.03 -17.34
N GLU A 78 -5.83 19.94 -17.15
CA GLU A 78 -6.50 20.33 -15.90
C GLU A 78 -7.58 19.32 -15.52
N ILE A 79 -7.54 18.88 -14.25
CA ILE A 79 -8.53 17.97 -13.65
C ILE A 79 -9.06 18.66 -12.39
N LYS A 80 -10.39 18.70 -12.23
CA LYS A 80 -11.02 19.26 -11.04
C LYS A 80 -11.90 18.23 -10.35
N VAL A 81 -11.65 17.98 -9.09
CA VAL A 81 -12.45 17.13 -8.23
C VAL A 81 -13.19 17.99 -7.21
N THR A 82 -14.51 17.88 -7.17
CA THR A 82 -15.33 18.63 -6.23
C THR A 82 -16.13 17.68 -5.34
N LYS A 83 -15.91 17.77 -4.03
CA LYS A 83 -16.80 17.16 -3.05
C LYS A 83 -17.94 18.13 -2.80
N GLN A 84 -19.17 17.71 -3.09
CA GLN A 84 -20.33 18.57 -3.04
C GLN A 84 -21.04 18.53 -1.69
N THR A 85 -21.77 19.59 -1.37
CA THR A 85 -22.57 19.70 -0.13
C THR A 85 -23.68 18.66 -0.06
N ASP A 86 -24.18 18.19 -1.20
CA ASP A 86 -25.23 17.17 -1.31
C ASP A 86 -24.71 15.71 -1.19
N GLY A 87 -23.42 15.54 -0.86
CA GLY A 87 -22.78 14.23 -0.68
C GLY A 87 -22.28 13.59 -1.98
N GLY A 88 -22.43 14.26 -3.12
CA GLY A 88 -21.90 13.82 -4.41
C GLY A 88 -20.42 14.15 -4.60
N ILE A 89 -19.79 13.44 -5.53
CA ILE A 89 -18.50 13.80 -6.10
C ILE A 89 -18.68 14.18 -7.56
N LYS A 90 -17.99 15.23 -7.96
CA LYS A 90 -17.92 15.67 -9.35
C LYS A 90 -16.44 15.68 -9.77
N VAL A 91 -16.13 15.04 -10.89
CA VAL A 91 -14.81 15.05 -11.53
C VAL A 91 -14.96 15.65 -12.92
N GLU A 92 -14.17 16.66 -13.20
CA GLU A 92 -14.15 17.42 -14.47
C GLU A 92 -12.74 17.37 -15.05
N ASP A 93 -12.63 17.17 -16.35
CA ASP A 93 -11.38 17.32 -17.10
C ASP A 93 -11.58 18.19 -18.35
N ASN A 94 -10.48 18.69 -18.89
CA ASN A 94 -10.44 19.42 -20.14
C ASN A 94 -9.90 18.58 -21.32
N GLY A 95 -10.09 17.26 -21.25
CA GLY A 95 -9.71 16.31 -22.29
C GLY A 95 -10.58 16.40 -23.55
N ARG A 96 -10.51 15.37 -24.42
CA ARG A 96 -11.27 15.34 -25.69
C ARG A 96 -12.78 15.18 -25.51
N GLY A 97 -13.24 14.76 -24.34
CA GLY A 97 -14.62 14.35 -24.07
C GLY A 97 -14.96 12.98 -24.66
N ILE A 98 -15.76 12.19 -23.94
CA ILE A 98 -16.21 10.87 -24.39
C ILE A 98 -17.02 11.03 -25.69
N PRO A 99 -16.83 10.15 -26.72
CA PRO A 99 -17.62 10.22 -27.96
C PRO A 99 -19.13 10.13 -27.67
N THR A 100 -19.92 10.89 -28.41
CA THR A 100 -21.39 11.00 -28.26
C THR A 100 -22.17 10.50 -29.46
N ASP A 101 -21.48 10.16 -30.54
CA ASP A 101 -22.05 9.57 -31.74
C ASP A 101 -22.62 8.17 -31.48
N THR A 102 -23.51 7.73 -32.37
CA THR A 102 -24.18 6.43 -32.25
C THR A 102 -23.26 5.32 -32.73
N HIS A 103 -23.03 4.33 -31.88
CA HIS A 103 -22.30 3.12 -32.23
C HIS A 103 -23.13 2.28 -33.21
N LYS A 104 -22.54 1.91 -34.35
CA LYS A 104 -23.28 1.29 -35.45
C LYS A 104 -23.91 -0.06 -35.12
N GLU A 105 -23.23 -0.87 -34.28
CA GLU A 105 -23.70 -2.21 -33.95
C GLU A 105 -24.70 -2.21 -32.79
N GLU A 106 -24.46 -1.37 -31.77
CA GLU A 106 -25.26 -1.34 -30.55
C GLU A 106 -26.49 -0.43 -30.65
N GLY A 107 -26.55 0.48 -31.63
CA GLY A 107 -27.64 1.42 -31.83
C GLY A 107 -27.81 2.47 -30.72
N LYS A 108 -26.82 2.58 -29.82
CA LYS A 108 -26.76 3.49 -28.67
C LYS A 108 -25.63 4.49 -28.82
N SER A 109 -25.69 5.60 -28.11
CA SER A 109 -24.54 6.53 -28.08
C SER A 109 -23.31 5.86 -27.45
N ALA A 110 -22.12 6.20 -27.94
CA ALA A 110 -20.87 5.69 -27.39
C ALA A 110 -20.77 6.01 -25.87
N LEU A 111 -21.23 7.18 -25.44
CA LEU A 111 -21.33 7.52 -24.02
C LEU A 111 -22.19 6.52 -23.25
N GLU A 112 -23.39 6.18 -23.74
CA GLU A 112 -24.26 5.22 -23.04
C GLU A 112 -23.60 3.83 -22.94
N ILE A 113 -22.91 3.39 -24.00
CA ILE A 113 -22.20 2.11 -24.00
C ILE A 113 -21.10 2.11 -22.94
N VAL A 114 -20.23 3.12 -22.92
CA VAL A 114 -19.14 3.26 -21.95
C VAL A 114 -19.67 3.31 -20.51
N MET A 115 -20.83 3.91 -20.29
CA MET A 115 -21.43 4.04 -18.96
C MET A 115 -22.23 2.81 -18.51
N THR A 116 -22.70 1.95 -19.43
CA THR A 116 -23.64 0.87 -19.09
C THR A 116 -23.19 -0.54 -19.47
N VAL A 117 -22.14 -0.67 -20.26
CA VAL A 117 -21.64 -1.96 -20.75
C VAL A 117 -20.27 -2.22 -20.13
N LEU A 118 -20.07 -3.41 -19.58
CA LEU A 118 -18.75 -3.86 -19.11
C LEU A 118 -17.88 -4.21 -20.31
N HIS A 119 -16.57 -3.98 -20.17
CA HIS A 119 -15.58 -4.26 -21.22
C HIS A 119 -15.83 -3.47 -22.51
N ALA A 120 -16.29 -2.21 -22.36
CA ALA A 120 -16.47 -1.28 -23.46
C ALA A 120 -15.61 -0.02 -23.23
N GLY A 121 -14.96 0.48 -24.27
CA GLY A 121 -14.17 1.73 -24.21
C GLY A 121 -13.08 1.80 -25.26
N GLY A 122 -12.62 3.03 -25.57
CA GLY A 122 -11.57 3.31 -26.54
C GLY A 122 -10.16 2.86 -26.15
N LYS A 123 -9.96 2.40 -24.90
CA LYS A 123 -8.65 1.94 -24.40
C LYS A 123 -8.25 0.55 -24.90
N PHE A 124 -9.13 -0.17 -25.59
CA PHE A 124 -8.80 -1.38 -26.31
C PHE A 124 -8.13 -1.11 -27.66
N ASP A 125 -8.21 0.13 -28.15
CA ASP A 125 -7.56 0.57 -29.36
C ASP A 125 -6.22 1.24 -29.05
N LYS A 126 -5.12 0.59 -29.47
CA LYS A 126 -3.74 1.05 -29.23
C LYS A 126 -3.37 2.34 -29.97
N ASP A 127 -4.06 2.65 -31.06
CA ASP A 127 -3.85 3.89 -31.80
C ASP A 127 -4.42 5.09 -31.03
N THR A 128 -5.45 4.86 -30.23
CA THR A 128 -6.10 5.88 -29.41
C THR A 128 -5.39 6.11 -28.06
N TYR A 129 -4.91 5.02 -27.41
CA TYR A 129 -4.17 5.09 -26.15
C TYR A 129 -2.99 4.13 -26.16
N LYS A 130 -1.78 4.65 -26.34
CA LYS A 130 -0.53 3.85 -26.29
C LYS A 130 -0.28 3.27 -24.90
N VAL A 131 -0.61 4.03 -23.87
CA VAL A 131 -0.46 3.66 -22.45
C VAL A 131 -1.71 4.14 -21.71
N SER A 132 -2.28 3.30 -20.87
CA SER A 132 -3.39 3.67 -19.99
C SER A 132 -3.34 2.89 -18.67
N GLY A 133 -3.87 3.49 -17.60
CA GLY A 133 -4.13 2.79 -16.33
C GLY A 133 -5.40 1.95 -16.37
N GLY A 134 -6.39 2.38 -17.14
CA GLY A 134 -7.65 1.66 -17.34
C GLY A 134 -7.53 0.57 -18.41
N LEU A 135 -7.36 -0.69 -17.99
CA LEU A 135 -7.11 -1.82 -18.90
C LEU A 135 -8.36 -2.61 -19.27
N HIS A 136 -9.37 -2.63 -18.39
CA HIS A 136 -10.47 -3.58 -18.49
C HIS A 136 -11.75 -3.00 -19.09
N GLY A 137 -11.82 -1.69 -19.31
CA GLY A 137 -13.03 -1.03 -19.85
C GLY A 137 -14.25 -1.17 -18.91
N VAL A 138 -14.01 -1.19 -17.58
CA VAL A 138 -15.09 -1.39 -16.61
C VAL A 138 -15.23 -0.24 -15.59
N GLY A 139 -14.22 0.62 -15.43
CA GLY A 139 -14.15 1.58 -14.33
C GLY A 139 -15.37 2.45 -14.19
N VAL A 140 -15.69 3.27 -15.20
CA VAL A 140 -16.82 4.20 -15.13
C VAL A 140 -18.18 3.49 -15.12
N SER A 141 -18.33 2.35 -15.78
CA SER A 141 -19.56 1.55 -15.74
C SER A 141 -19.78 0.93 -14.35
N VAL A 142 -18.70 0.56 -13.64
CA VAL A 142 -18.75 0.14 -12.24
C VAL A 142 -19.14 1.30 -11.32
N VAL A 143 -18.59 2.51 -11.52
CA VAL A 143 -19.01 3.72 -10.78
C VAL A 143 -20.50 3.97 -10.96
N ASN A 144 -20.99 3.92 -12.21
CA ASN A 144 -22.40 4.08 -12.51
C ASN A 144 -23.27 3.00 -11.84
N ALA A 145 -22.88 1.73 -11.91
CA ALA A 145 -23.61 0.62 -11.29
C ALA A 145 -23.72 0.73 -9.77
N LEU A 146 -22.66 1.23 -9.11
CA LEU A 146 -22.57 1.35 -7.65
C LEU A 146 -23.04 2.72 -7.12
N SER A 147 -23.56 3.57 -8.03
CA SER A 147 -24.12 4.88 -7.68
C SER A 147 -25.63 4.86 -7.71
N LYS A 148 -26.26 5.48 -6.69
CA LYS A 148 -27.70 5.76 -6.68
C LYS A 148 -28.09 6.66 -7.87
N LYS A 149 -27.22 7.61 -8.21
CA LYS A 149 -27.39 8.53 -9.35
C LYS A 149 -26.02 8.85 -9.93
N CYS A 150 -25.93 8.85 -11.26
CA CYS A 150 -24.76 9.31 -11.99
C CYS A 150 -25.20 10.24 -13.14
N ILE A 151 -24.44 11.29 -13.39
CA ILE A 151 -24.69 12.26 -14.47
C ILE A 151 -23.38 12.42 -15.21
N ALA A 152 -23.41 12.21 -16.52
CA ALA A 152 -22.29 12.50 -17.42
C ALA A 152 -22.62 13.73 -18.26
N THR A 153 -21.73 14.71 -18.24
CA THR A 153 -21.80 15.93 -19.08
C THR A 153 -20.56 15.96 -19.95
N ILE A 154 -20.75 16.00 -21.26
CA ILE A 154 -19.68 15.93 -22.25
C ILE A 154 -19.65 17.22 -23.07
N LYS A 155 -18.49 17.86 -23.10
CA LYS A 155 -18.20 19.01 -23.94
C LYS A 155 -17.40 18.54 -25.16
N ARG A 156 -18.02 18.51 -26.33
CA ARG A 156 -17.39 17.98 -27.54
C ARG A 156 -18.06 18.56 -28.80
N ASP A 157 -17.29 18.76 -29.85
CA ASP A 157 -17.77 19.19 -31.18
C ASP A 157 -18.64 20.47 -31.14
N GLY A 158 -18.27 21.43 -30.26
CA GLY A 158 -18.98 22.70 -30.10
C GLY A 158 -20.26 22.62 -29.27
N LYS A 159 -20.58 21.47 -28.69
CA LYS A 159 -21.83 21.18 -27.98
C LYS A 159 -21.58 20.63 -26.55
N ILE A 160 -22.59 20.82 -25.73
CA ILE A 160 -22.65 20.20 -24.40
C ILE A 160 -23.76 19.14 -24.43
N PHE A 161 -23.36 17.89 -24.18
CA PHE A 161 -24.28 16.77 -24.07
C PHE A 161 -24.39 16.32 -22.60
N GLN A 162 -25.58 15.87 -22.20
CA GLN A 162 -25.82 15.33 -20.86
C GLN A 162 -26.69 14.08 -20.90
N GLN A 163 -26.34 13.12 -20.09
CA GLN A 163 -27.14 11.92 -19.84
C GLN A 163 -27.10 11.57 -18.35
N SER A 164 -28.23 11.14 -17.82
CA SER A 164 -28.40 10.76 -16.43
C SER A 164 -28.66 9.26 -16.28
N TYR A 165 -28.18 8.70 -15.18
CA TYR A 165 -28.28 7.27 -14.87
C TYR A 165 -28.74 7.09 -13.43
N VAL A 166 -29.47 6.01 -13.19
CA VAL A 166 -29.92 5.57 -11.87
C VAL A 166 -29.54 4.10 -11.72
N THR A 167 -28.74 3.80 -10.70
CA THR A 167 -28.31 2.42 -10.38
C THR A 167 -27.76 1.64 -11.60
N GLY A 168 -26.98 2.32 -12.44
CA GLY A 168 -26.37 1.73 -13.64
C GLY A 168 -27.22 1.80 -14.92
N ILE A 169 -28.46 2.24 -14.86
CA ILE A 169 -29.41 2.27 -15.99
C ILE A 169 -29.60 3.72 -16.47
N ALA A 170 -29.55 3.93 -17.77
CA ALA A 170 -29.87 5.25 -18.33
C ALA A 170 -31.30 5.67 -17.98
N SER A 171 -31.44 6.77 -17.26
CA SER A 171 -32.75 7.33 -16.83
C SER A 171 -33.23 8.44 -17.77
N SER A 172 -32.37 8.87 -18.69
CA SER A 172 -32.72 9.84 -19.75
C SER A 172 -31.99 9.48 -21.03
N PRO A 173 -32.53 9.85 -22.21
CA PRO A 173 -31.73 9.81 -23.44
C PRO A 173 -30.58 10.84 -23.37
N LEU A 174 -29.54 10.65 -24.19
CA LEU A 174 -28.52 11.66 -24.41
C LEU A 174 -29.15 12.92 -25.00
N LYS A 175 -28.92 14.08 -24.38
CA LYS A 175 -29.50 15.35 -24.80
C LYS A 175 -28.41 16.39 -25.03
N GLU A 176 -28.53 17.19 -26.10
CA GLU A 176 -27.79 18.43 -26.24
C GLU A 176 -28.43 19.45 -25.26
N VAL A 177 -27.63 19.99 -24.34
CA VAL A 177 -28.09 20.93 -23.31
C VAL A 177 -27.48 22.32 -23.47
N GLY A 178 -26.51 22.49 -24.38
CA GLY A 178 -25.88 23.79 -24.64
C GLY A 178 -24.81 23.74 -25.69
N LYS A 179 -24.17 24.90 -25.93
CA LYS A 179 -23.02 25.06 -26.81
C LYS A 179 -21.79 25.49 -26.02
N THR A 180 -20.60 25.13 -26.48
CA THR A 180 -19.33 25.47 -25.83
C THR A 180 -18.20 25.52 -26.84
N THR A 181 -17.15 26.24 -26.55
CA THR A 181 -15.87 26.19 -27.26
C THR A 181 -14.84 25.29 -26.61
N GLU A 182 -15.15 24.78 -25.40
CA GLU A 182 -14.30 23.89 -24.63
C GLU A 182 -14.58 22.43 -24.97
N THR A 183 -13.61 21.58 -24.64
CA THR A 183 -13.77 20.12 -24.65
C THR A 183 -13.59 19.59 -23.23
N GLY A 184 -14.11 18.39 -22.94
CA GLY A 184 -13.91 17.74 -21.64
C GLY A 184 -15.02 16.81 -21.23
N THR A 185 -14.80 16.12 -20.14
CA THR A 185 -15.74 15.21 -19.50
C THR A 185 -16.00 15.66 -18.07
N GLU A 186 -17.28 15.67 -17.67
CA GLU A 186 -17.69 15.83 -16.29
C GLU A 186 -18.51 14.61 -15.88
N ILE A 187 -18.11 13.93 -14.82
CA ILE A 187 -18.85 12.84 -14.19
C ILE A 187 -19.21 13.25 -12.77
N LYS A 188 -20.50 13.33 -12.49
CA LYS A 188 -21.03 13.55 -11.15
C LYS A 188 -21.75 12.30 -10.68
N PHE A 189 -21.39 11.77 -9.50
CA PHE A 189 -21.99 10.55 -8.98
C PHE A 189 -22.25 10.61 -7.48
N TYR A 190 -23.19 9.78 -7.04
CA TYR A 190 -23.62 9.64 -5.66
C TYR A 190 -23.57 8.18 -5.28
N PRO A 191 -22.67 7.75 -4.38
CA PRO A 191 -22.59 6.34 -3.95
C PRO A 191 -23.92 5.83 -3.42
N ASP A 192 -24.22 4.56 -3.69
CA ASP A 192 -25.46 3.94 -3.25
C ASP A 192 -25.34 3.40 -1.82
N ALA A 193 -26.10 3.97 -0.88
CA ALA A 193 -26.12 3.56 0.52
C ALA A 193 -26.67 2.14 0.75
N GLU A 194 -27.32 1.53 -0.26
CA GLU A 194 -27.71 0.11 -0.19
C GLU A 194 -26.53 -0.84 -0.40
N ILE A 195 -25.42 -0.33 -0.97
CA ILE A 195 -24.21 -1.10 -1.27
C ILE A 195 -23.08 -0.78 -0.29
N PHE A 196 -22.85 0.50 -0.05
CA PHE A 196 -21.76 0.96 0.78
C PHE A 196 -22.16 1.09 2.25
N ILE A 197 -21.32 0.58 3.13
CA ILE A 197 -21.48 0.71 4.59
C ILE A 197 -21.39 2.19 5.00
N GLU A 198 -20.53 2.94 4.31
CA GLU A 198 -20.26 4.35 4.53
C GLU A 198 -20.15 5.06 3.18
N THR A 199 -20.89 6.15 2.99
CA THR A 199 -20.89 6.94 1.75
C THR A 199 -20.12 8.26 1.87
N ASN A 200 -19.54 8.54 3.04
CA ASN A 200 -18.77 9.76 3.27
C ASN A 200 -17.36 9.68 2.68
N PHE A 201 -16.97 10.76 2.02
CA PHE A 201 -15.65 10.91 1.45
C PHE A 201 -14.72 11.68 2.40
N ASP A 202 -13.55 11.10 2.66
CA ASP A 202 -12.48 11.73 3.43
C ASP A 202 -11.65 12.63 2.53
N ILE A 203 -11.75 13.93 2.74
CA ILE A 203 -11.08 14.94 1.92
C ILE A 203 -9.55 14.82 1.98
N LYS A 204 -9.01 14.38 3.12
CA LYS A 204 -7.57 14.18 3.29
C LYS A 204 -7.06 13.05 2.40
N THR A 205 -7.75 11.92 2.39
CA THR A 205 -7.44 10.78 1.53
C THR A 205 -7.50 11.16 0.04
N ILE A 206 -8.49 12.00 -0.34
CA ILE A 206 -8.60 12.49 -1.71
C ILE A 206 -7.43 13.41 -2.04
N ASP A 207 -7.13 14.39 -1.17
CA ASP A 207 -6.05 15.36 -1.37
C ASP A 207 -4.68 14.69 -1.54
N GLU A 208 -4.37 13.71 -0.69
CA GLU A 208 -3.12 12.94 -0.75
C GLU A 208 -2.97 12.21 -2.09
N ARG A 209 -4.03 11.55 -2.57
CA ARG A 209 -3.98 10.83 -3.84
C ARG A 209 -3.90 11.76 -5.05
N LEU A 210 -4.62 12.87 -5.04
CA LEU A 210 -4.57 13.85 -6.14
C LEU A 210 -3.21 14.53 -6.21
N ARG A 211 -2.57 14.81 -5.08
CA ARG A 211 -1.19 15.31 -5.00
C ARG A 211 -0.20 14.32 -5.60
N GLU A 212 -0.33 13.05 -5.23
CA GLU A 212 0.48 11.95 -5.77
C GLU A 212 0.37 11.88 -7.30
N LEU A 213 -0.86 11.89 -7.84
CA LEU A 213 -1.11 11.88 -9.29
C LEU A 213 -0.54 13.11 -9.99
N SER A 214 -0.55 14.28 -9.36
CA SER A 214 0.05 15.49 -9.92
C SER A 214 1.58 15.43 -10.00
N TYR A 215 2.25 14.77 -9.04
CA TYR A 215 3.69 14.50 -9.14
C TYR A 215 4.03 13.50 -10.24
N LEU A 216 3.19 12.46 -10.41
CA LEU A 216 3.39 11.44 -11.43
C LEU A 216 3.15 11.94 -12.86
N ASN A 217 2.36 13.02 -13.02
CA ASN A 217 2.00 13.62 -14.29
C ASN A 217 2.42 15.09 -14.32
N SER A 218 3.74 15.31 -14.45
CA SER A 218 4.33 16.65 -14.48
C SER A 218 3.59 17.57 -15.47
N GLY A 219 3.26 18.79 -15.02
CA GLY A 219 2.55 19.79 -15.81
C GLY A 219 1.02 19.66 -15.81
N VAL A 220 0.45 18.59 -15.25
CA VAL A 220 -1.00 18.46 -15.06
C VAL A 220 -1.43 19.18 -13.79
N LYS A 221 -2.38 20.11 -13.91
CA LYS A 221 -2.98 20.82 -12.79
C LYS A 221 -4.17 20.04 -12.25
N ILE A 222 -4.13 19.67 -10.96
CA ILE A 222 -5.24 18.98 -10.29
C ILE A 222 -5.78 19.86 -9.16
N VAL A 223 -7.09 20.14 -9.19
CA VAL A 223 -7.75 20.99 -8.22
C VAL A 223 -8.75 20.17 -7.41
N LEU A 224 -8.63 20.22 -6.08
CA LEU A 224 -9.60 19.66 -5.16
C LEU A 224 -10.39 20.80 -4.52
N HIS A 225 -11.71 20.79 -4.70
CA HIS A 225 -12.63 21.73 -4.06
C HIS A 225 -13.57 21.01 -3.10
N ASP A 226 -13.58 21.41 -1.83
CA ASP A 226 -14.48 20.92 -0.80
C ASP A 226 -15.58 21.96 -0.56
N GLU A 227 -16.71 21.82 -1.24
CA GLU A 227 -17.83 22.78 -1.14
C GLU A 227 -18.32 22.96 0.32
N PRO A 228 -18.46 21.88 1.16
CA PRO A 228 -18.89 22.03 2.55
C PRO A 228 -18.02 22.97 3.38
N THR A 229 -16.72 23.03 3.14
CA THR A 229 -15.80 23.90 3.87
C THR A 229 -15.36 25.12 3.09
N GLY A 230 -15.64 25.19 1.79
CA GLY A 230 -15.19 26.24 0.87
C GLY A 230 -13.69 26.19 0.56
N LYS A 231 -12.95 25.15 1.01
CA LYS A 231 -11.51 25.03 0.81
C LYS A 231 -11.21 24.52 -0.60
N THR A 232 -10.13 25.07 -1.18
CA THR A 232 -9.60 24.63 -2.46
C THR A 232 -8.12 24.36 -2.34
N ASN A 233 -7.69 23.16 -2.71
CA ASN A 233 -6.29 22.78 -2.82
C ASN A 233 -5.95 22.60 -4.31
N THR A 234 -4.81 23.18 -4.72
CA THR A 234 -4.31 23.06 -6.09
C THR A 234 -2.96 22.38 -6.07
N HIS A 235 -2.84 21.31 -6.85
CA HIS A 235 -1.62 20.56 -7.04
C HIS A 235 -1.15 20.74 -8.49
N HIS A 236 0.07 21.24 -8.66
CA HIS A 236 0.69 21.45 -9.95
C HIS A 236 2.20 21.46 -9.77
N TYR A 237 2.87 20.43 -10.26
CA TYR A 237 4.29 20.20 -10.03
C TYR A 237 5.01 19.97 -11.37
N GLU A 238 5.95 20.86 -11.71
CA GLU A 238 6.73 20.74 -12.93
C GLU A 238 7.96 19.82 -12.76
N GLY A 239 8.51 19.75 -11.56
CA GLY A 239 9.66 18.92 -11.23
C GLY A 239 9.34 17.43 -11.04
N GLY A 240 8.07 17.03 -11.14
CA GLY A 240 7.63 15.64 -11.21
C GLY A 240 8.13 14.76 -10.05
N LEU A 241 8.75 13.61 -10.38
CA LEU A 241 9.19 12.65 -9.37
C LEU A 241 10.29 13.19 -8.43
N SER A 242 11.11 14.15 -8.89
CA SER A 242 12.13 14.76 -8.04
C SER A 242 11.51 15.60 -6.92
N GLU A 243 10.45 16.35 -7.23
CA GLU A 243 9.69 17.08 -6.21
C GLU A 243 8.94 16.13 -5.28
N PHE A 244 8.44 15.01 -5.81
CA PHE A 244 7.78 13.99 -5.00
C PHE A 244 8.72 13.38 -3.96
N VAL A 245 9.93 13.00 -4.36
CA VAL A 245 10.96 12.51 -3.44
C VAL A 245 11.31 13.55 -2.38
N LYS A 246 11.48 14.83 -2.77
CA LYS A 246 11.70 15.93 -1.81
C LYS A 246 10.54 16.08 -0.82
N HIS A 247 9.30 15.92 -1.29
CA HIS A 247 8.12 15.97 -0.44
C HIS A 247 8.06 14.82 0.57
N LEU A 248 8.40 13.60 0.15
CA LEU A 248 8.45 12.43 1.03
C LEU A 248 9.52 12.58 2.11
N ASP A 249 10.65 13.19 1.74
CA ASP A 249 11.82 13.39 2.61
C ASP A 249 11.74 14.64 3.51
N LYS A 250 10.66 15.39 3.47
CA LYS A 250 10.55 16.71 4.16
C LYS A 250 10.86 16.68 5.66
N HIS A 251 10.80 15.52 6.31
CA HIS A 251 11.06 15.34 7.74
C HIS A 251 12.42 14.70 8.04
N HIS A 252 13.23 14.42 7.00
CA HIS A 252 14.55 13.83 7.10
C HIS A 252 15.61 14.80 6.58
N THR A 253 16.86 14.63 7.02
CA THR A 253 18.00 15.39 6.52
C THR A 253 18.58 14.68 5.32
N PRO A 254 18.51 15.26 4.11
CA PRO A 254 19.07 14.62 2.91
C PRO A 254 20.60 14.60 2.95
N LEU A 255 21.20 13.55 2.41
CA LEU A 255 22.66 13.43 2.31
C LEU A 255 23.23 14.24 1.13
N PHE A 256 22.42 14.58 0.17
CA PHE A 256 22.69 15.50 -0.95
C PHE A 256 21.40 16.20 -1.37
N GLU A 257 21.50 17.39 -1.93
CA GLU A 257 20.37 18.31 -2.06
C GLU A 257 19.40 17.85 -3.16
N GLU A 258 19.91 17.60 -4.36
CA GLU A 258 19.07 17.23 -5.50
C GLU A 258 18.93 15.71 -5.62
N PRO A 259 17.69 15.19 -5.76
CA PRO A 259 17.47 13.77 -6.04
C PRO A 259 18.17 13.33 -7.33
N ILE A 260 18.64 12.10 -7.35
CA ILE A 260 19.11 11.45 -8.59
C ILE A 260 17.85 11.11 -9.40
N HIS A 261 17.75 11.66 -10.59
CA HIS A 261 16.64 11.44 -11.50
C HIS A 261 17.12 10.69 -12.74
N ILE A 262 16.48 9.57 -13.05
CA ILE A 262 16.77 8.69 -14.18
C ILE A 262 15.50 8.54 -15.01
N ARG A 263 15.60 8.82 -16.29
CA ARG A 263 14.55 8.58 -17.26
C ARG A 263 15.11 7.88 -18.48
N GLY A 264 14.43 6.82 -18.92
CA GLY A 264 14.81 6.10 -20.13
C GLY A 264 13.64 5.32 -20.71
N GLU A 265 13.80 4.92 -21.97
CA GLU A 265 12.82 4.13 -22.69
C GLU A 265 13.50 2.95 -23.36
N LYS A 266 12.90 1.78 -23.28
CA LYS A 266 13.34 0.57 -23.97
C LYS A 266 12.14 -0.33 -24.23
N ASP A 267 12.06 -0.86 -25.44
CA ASP A 267 10.98 -1.77 -25.88
C ASP A 267 9.57 -1.18 -25.65
N ASN A 268 9.38 0.12 -25.89
CA ASN A 268 8.18 0.91 -25.61
C ASN A 268 7.79 0.98 -24.12
N VAL A 269 8.68 0.65 -23.21
CA VAL A 269 8.50 0.83 -21.77
C VAL A 269 9.28 2.06 -21.33
N GLU A 270 8.58 3.09 -20.84
CA GLU A 270 9.22 4.23 -20.20
C GLU A 270 9.49 3.88 -18.73
N VAL A 271 10.71 4.17 -18.27
CA VAL A 271 11.13 4.05 -16.87
C VAL A 271 11.51 5.43 -16.38
N ASP A 272 10.87 5.89 -15.34
CA ASP A 272 11.13 7.16 -14.67
C ASP A 272 11.31 6.89 -13.18
N VAL A 273 12.48 7.19 -12.64
CA VAL A 273 12.80 6.96 -11.23
C VAL A 273 13.55 8.15 -10.66
N SER A 274 13.11 8.58 -9.49
CA SER A 274 13.85 9.55 -8.69
C SER A 274 14.17 8.96 -7.33
N LEU A 275 15.39 9.19 -6.85
CA LEU A 275 15.86 8.63 -5.60
C LEU A 275 16.77 9.60 -4.86
N ARG A 276 16.74 9.55 -3.52
CA ARG A 276 17.59 10.35 -2.64
C ARG A 276 17.88 9.59 -1.35
N TYR A 277 19.07 9.78 -0.81
CA TYR A 277 19.43 9.24 0.49
C TYR A 277 19.30 10.29 1.59
N ASN A 278 18.89 9.87 2.76
CA ASN A 278 18.72 10.69 3.95
C ASN A 278 19.36 10.03 5.19
N ASP A 279 19.24 10.71 6.33
CA ASP A 279 19.82 10.29 7.61
C ASP A 279 19.06 9.15 8.31
N SER A 280 17.88 8.73 7.81
CA SER A 280 17.07 7.65 8.40
C SER A 280 17.70 6.26 8.20
N TYR A 281 17.15 5.26 8.87
CA TYR A 281 17.53 3.86 8.76
C TYR A 281 16.49 3.01 8.02
N SER A 282 15.33 3.59 7.69
CA SER A 282 14.26 2.94 6.94
C SER A 282 14.32 3.28 5.46
N GLU A 283 13.78 2.40 4.62
CA GLU A 283 13.56 2.68 3.19
C GLU A 283 12.12 3.17 2.94
N THR A 284 11.97 4.12 2.03
CA THR A 284 10.68 4.56 1.51
C THR A 284 10.65 4.32 0.01
N LEU A 285 9.92 3.29 -0.43
CA LEU A 285 9.82 2.91 -1.83
C LEU A 285 8.37 2.99 -2.29
N LEU A 286 8.08 3.91 -3.19
CA LEU A 286 6.79 3.99 -3.88
C LEU A 286 6.96 3.56 -5.33
N THR A 287 6.10 2.67 -5.79
CA THR A 287 6.17 2.12 -7.15
C THR A 287 4.86 2.23 -7.88
N PHE A 288 4.94 2.66 -9.15
CA PHE A 288 3.78 2.93 -9.99
C PHE A 288 3.93 2.30 -11.36
N VAL A 289 2.84 1.79 -11.87
CA VAL A 289 2.71 1.30 -13.26
C VAL A 289 1.51 1.99 -13.89
N ASN A 290 1.72 2.79 -14.94
CA ASN A 290 0.68 3.60 -15.57
C ASN A 290 -0.13 4.42 -14.53
N ASN A 291 0.58 5.09 -13.60
CA ASN A 291 0.04 5.86 -12.47
C ASN A 291 -0.69 5.04 -11.38
N ILE A 292 -0.76 3.72 -11.49
CA ILE A 292 -1.36 2.86 -10.49
C ILE A 292 -0.31 2.49 -9.44
N ASN A 293 -0.59 2.72 -8.16
CA ASN A 293 0.30 2.36 -7.08
C ASN A 293 0.34 0.83 -6.88
N THR A 294 1.51 0.24 -7.13
CA THR A 294 1.76 -1.19 -6.96
C THR A 294 2.33 -1.45 -5.56
N ILE A 295 1.46 -1.45 -4.55
CA ILE A 295 1.85 -1.56 -3.13
C ILE A 295 2.61 -2.84 -2.77
N GLU A 296 2.39 -3.92 -3.52
CA GLU A 296 3.13 -5.20 -3.40
C GLU A 296 4.34 -5.26 -4.36
N GLY A 297 4.62 -4.16 -5.07
CA GLY A 297 5.73 -4.07 -6.02
C GLY A 297 5.50 -4.89 -7.28
N GLY A 298 6.47 -5.75 -7.61
CA GLY A 298 6.45 -6.58 -8.81
C GLY A 298 7.80 -6.58 -9.52
N THR A 299 7.79 -6.98 -10.79
CA THR A 299 9.01 -7.16 -11.60
C THR A 299 9.83 -5.87 -11.78
N HIS A 300 9.17 -4.71 -11.91
CA HIS A 300 9.84 -3.40 -12.01
C HIS A 300 10.62 -3.07 -10.74
N LEU A 301 10.02 -3.28 -9.55
CA LEU A 301 10.70 -3.07 -8.27
C LEU A 301 11.86 -4.06 -8.11
N ALA A 302 11.67 -5.32 -8.51
CA ALA A 302 12.75 -6.32 -8.47
C ALA A 302 13.92 -5.92 -9.39
N GLY A 303 13.63 -5.36 -10.57
CA GLY A 303 14.63 -4.79 -11.48
C GLY A 303 15.40 -3.62 -10.86
N PHE A 304 14.69 -2.66 -10.26
CA PHE A 304 15.29 -1.53 -9.54
C PHE A 304 16.20 -1.99 -8.40
N LYS A 305 15.71 -2.87 -7.51
CA LYS A 305 16.50 -3.39 -6.38
C LYS A 305 17.78 -4.12 -6.83
N SER A 306 17.68 -4.89 -7.91
CA SER A 306 18.82 -5.59 -8.54
C SER A 306 19.83 -4.60 -9.10
N ALA A 307 19.38 -3.64 -9.91
CA ALA A 307 20.21 -2.61 -10.53
C ALA A 307 20.97 -1.79 -9.50
N LEU A 308 20.26 -1.28 -8.49
CA LEU A 308 20.84 -0.46 -7.43
C LEU A 308 21.95 -1.22 -6.69
N THR A 309 21.63 -2.44 -6.22
CA THR A 309 22.58 -3.26 -5.46
C THR A 309 23.82 -3.61 -6.27
N ARG A 310 23.65 -4.01 -7.52
CA ARG A 310 24.76 -4.37 -8.42
C ARG A 310 25.62 -3.16 -8.76
N THR A 311 25.02 -2.02 -9.07
CA THR A 311 25.75 -0.81 -9.46
C THR A 311 26.59 -0.26 -8.30
N LEU A 312 26.01 -0.20 -7.09
CA LEU A 312 26.74 0.26 -5.91
C LEU A 312 27.90 -0.67 -5.53
N ASN A 313 27.69 -1.99 -5.59
CA ASN A 313 28.79 -2.95 -5.36
C ASN A 313 29.91 -2.80 -6.40
N LYS A 314 29.55 -2.66 -7.70
CA LYS A 314 30.54 -2.47 -8.78
C LYS A 314 31.35 -1.18 -8.57
N TYR A 315 30.69 -0.09 -8.19
CA TYR A 315 31.33 1.19 -7.98
C TYR A 315 32.20 1.20 -6.72
N ALA A 316 31.73 0.61 -5.62
CA ALA A 316 32.49 0.42 -4.39
C ALA A 316 33.77 -0.39 -4.66
N PHE A 317 33.71 -1.46 -5.45
CA PHE A 317 34.85 -2.25 -5.86
C PHE A 317 35.86 -1.40 -6.69
N LYS A 318 35.38 -0.55 -7.62
CA LYS A 318 36.20 0.35 -8.42
C LYS A 318 37.00 1.33 -7.53
N ILE A 319 36.36 1.89 -6.50
CA ILE A 319 37.01 2.82 -5.55
C ILE A 319 37.98 2.09 -4.63
N SER A 320 37.62 0.89 -4.14
CA SER A 320 38.43 0.11 -3.20
C SER A 320 39.71 -0.46 -3.82
N LYS A 321 39.73 -0.75 -5.13
CA LYS A 321 40.96 -1.16 -5.84
C LYS A 321 42.11 -0.18 -5.69
N ASN A 322 41.85 1.09 -5.40
CA ASN A 322 42.83 2.12 -5.13
C ASN A 322 43.34 2.14 -3.67
N LYS A 323 42.77 1.30 -2.79
CA LYS A 323 43.16 1.15 -1.38
C LYS A 323 43.44 -0.34 -1.12
N LYS A 324 44.59 -0.66 -0.50
CA LYS A 324 44.93 -2.02 -0.08
C LYS A 324 43.92 -2.48 0.99
N GLY A 325 42.87 -3.22 0.60
CA GLY A 325 41.86 -3.76 1.49
C GLY A 325 40.82 -4.61 0.74
N GLU A 326 40.11 -5.45 1.46
CA GLU A 326 38.95 -6.20 0.92
C GLU A 326 37.84 -5.24 0.52
N SER A 327 37.28 -5.42 -0.67
CA SER A 327 36.15 -4.61 -1.14
C SER A 327 34.91 -5.01 -0.36
N PRO A 328 34.16 -4.06 0.21
CA PRO A 328 32.90 -4.37 0.88
C PRO A 328 31.90 -4.95 -0.12
N THR A 329 31.19 -5.99 0.28
CA THR A 329 30.04 -6.53 -0.45
C THR A 329 28.78 -6.15 0.30
N PHE A 330 27.94 -5.34 -0.34
CA PHE A 330 26.68 -4.86 0.25
C PHE A 330 25.54 -5.80 -0.08
N GLY A 331 24.72 -6.11 0.92
CA GLY A 331 23.41 -6.72 0.70
C GLY A 331 22.38 -5.71 0.17
N GLY A 332 21.26 -6.22 -0.32
CA GLY A 332 20.20 -5.36 -0.82
C GLY A 332 19.66 -4.37 0.22
N GLU A 333 19.57 -4.78 1.48
CA GLU A 333 19.14 -3.92 2.58
C GLU A 333 20.14 -2.81 2.88
N ASP A 334 21.44 -3.13 2.84
CA ASP A 334 22.50 -2.15 3.13
C ASP A 334 22.46 -0.97 2.17
N VAL A 335 22.19 -1.24 0.89
CA VAL A 335 22.12 -0.19 -0.14
C VAL A 335 20.81 0.60 -0.14
N ARG A 336 19.81 0.13 0.58
CA ARG A 336 18.51 0.81 0.67
C ARG A 336 18.26 1.50 2.02
N GLU A 337 19.19 1.38 2.97
CA GLU A 337 19.10 2.10 4.24
C GLU A 337 19.09 3.61 4.02
N GLY A 338 18.04 4.30 4.49
CA GLY A 338 17.85 5.74 4.31
C GLY A 338 17.53 6.16 2.87
N LEU A 339 17.06 5.24 2.04
CA LEU A 339 16.69 5.50 0.66
C LEU A 339 15.23 5.90 0.54
N THR A 340 14.94 7.04 -0.06
CA THR A 340 13.62 7.43 -0.55
C THR A 340 13.61 7.36 -2.06
N THR A 341 12.68 6.59 -2.63
CA THR A 341 12.58 6.37 -4.09
C THR A 341 11.13 6.38 -4.53
N VAL A 342 10.89 7.02 -5.67
CA VAL A 342 9.65 6.88 -6.44
C VAL A 342 10.04 6.31 -7.81
N LEU A 343 9.50 5.14 -8.13
CA LEU A 343 9.67 4.46 -9.41
C LEU A 343 8.34 4.46 -10.16
N SER A 344 8.27 5.10 -11.30
CA SER A 344 7.11 5.11 -12.19
C SER A 344 7.49 4.52 -13.54
N ILE A 345 6.71 3.56 -14.00
CA ILE A 345 6.89 2.99 -15.33
C ILE A 345 5.61 3.12 -16.15
N LYS A 346 5.78 3.31 -17.46
CA LYS A 346 4.67 3.25 -18.41
C LYS A 346 4.85 2.03 -19.31
N VAL A 347 3.86 1.16 -19.27
CA VAL A 347 3.85 -0.13 -19.95
C VAL A 347 2.63 -0.21 -20.85
N PRO A 348 2.76 -0.51 -22.16
CA PRO A 348 1.62 -0.61 -23.06
C PRO A 348 0.59 -1.69 -22.65
N GLU A 349 1.09 -2.84 -22.19
CA GLU A 349 0.26 -3.99 -21.80
C GLU A 349 0.69 -4.53 -20.43
N PRO A 350 0.36 -3.85 -19.32
CA PRO A 350 0.74 -4.33 -18.00
C PRO A 350 -0.13 -5.51 -17.58
N GLN A 351 0.52 -6.53 -17.02
CA GLN A 351 -0.12 -7.72 -16.46
C GLN A 351 -0.02 -7.64 -14.94
N PHE A 352 -1.15 -7.57 -14.27
CA PHE A 352 -1.21 -7.51 -12.81
C PHE A 352 -1.68 -8.82 -12.21
N GLU A 353 -1.18 -9.13 -11.00
CA GLU A 353 -1.63 -10.28 -10.21
C GLU A 353 -3.00 -9.99 -9.54
N GLY A 354 -4.06 -9.72 -10.31
CA GLY A 354 -5.41 -9.50 -9.81
C GLY A 354 -6.02 -8.14 -10.15
N GLN A 355 -7.32 -8.00 -9.86
CA GLN A 355 -8.12 -6.83 -10.23
C GLN A 355 -7.69 -5.55 -9.48
N THR A 356 -7.19 -5.67 -8.28
CA THR A 356 -6.72 -4.52 -7.47
C THR A 356 -5.38 -3.94 -7.95
N LYS A 357 -4.73 -4.58 -8.92
CA LYS A 357 -3.52 -4.12 -9.61
C LYS A 357 -2.34 -3.81 -8.66
N THR A 358 -2.25 -4.52 -7.53
CA THR A 358 -1.26 -4.27 -6.48
C THR A 358 0.14 -4.72 -6.83
N LYS A 359 0.31 -5.65 -7.80
CA LYS A 359 1.59 -6.24 -8.16
C LYS A 359 1.72 -6.45 -9.66
N LEU A 360 2.83 -6.03 -10.25
CA LEU A 360 3.13 -6.22 -11.67
C LEU A 360 3.78 -7.58 -11.92
N GLY A 361 3.23 -8.33 -12.90
CA GLY A 361 3.68 -9.68 -13.25
C GLY A 361 4.57 -9.81 -14.49
N ASN A 362 4.61 -8.81 -15.38
CA ASN A 362 5.38 -8.85 -16.64
C ASN A 362 6.86 -9.21 -16.43
N GLY A 363 7.29 -10.38 -16.86
CA GLY A 363 8.65 -10.90 -16.62
C GLY A 363 9.77 -10.05 -17.25
N GLU A 364 9.54 -9.54 -18.47
CA GLU A 364 10.48 -8.73 -19.26
C GLU A 364 10.82 -7.39 -18.59
N ILE A 365 9.89 -6.81 -17.84
CA ILE A 365 10.06 -5.49 -17.21
C ILE A 365 11.21 -5.48 -16.21
N LYS A 366 11.49 -6.61 -15.53
CA LYS A 366 12.61 -6.72 -14.62
C LYS A 366 13.95 -6.40 -15.32
N GLY A 367 14.17 -6.99 -16.50
CA GLY A 367 15.39 -6.80 -17.29
C GLY A 367 15.50 -5.39 -17.87
N ILE A 368 14.37 -4.81 -18.31
CA ILE A 368 14.30 -3.45 -18.85
C ILE A 368 14.67 -2.43 -17.77
N CYS A 369 14.01 -2.49 -16.61
CA CYS A 369 14.32 -1.60 -15.48
C CYS A 369 15.76 -1.77 -15.01
N ASP A 370 16.24 -3.02 -14.89
CA ASP A 370 17.61 -3.31 -14.46
C ASP A 370 18.66 -2.71 -15.41
N SER A 371 18.45 -2.80 -16.71
CA SER A 371 19.35 -2.24 -17.74
C SER A 371 19.39 -0.71 -17.66
N ILE A 372 18.23 -0.04 -17.83
CA ILE A 372 18.13 1.42 -17.85
C ILE A 372 18.72 2.03 -16.58
N ILE A 373 18.31 1.50 -15.42
CA ILE A 373 18.71 2.07 -14.13
C ILE A 373 20.22 1.83 -13.87
N SER A 374 20.75 0.64 -14.20
CA SER A 374 22.18 0.36 -14.01
C SER A 374 23.08 1.25 -14.85
N GLU A 375 22.73 1.44 -16.12
CA GLU A 375 23.48 2.27 -17.05
C GLU A 375 23.48 3.72 -16.58
N SER A 376 22.28 4.31 -16.42
CA SER A 376 22.14 5.71 -16.02
C SER A 376 22.74 6.00 -14.63
N LEU A 377 22.60 5.08 -13.68
CA LEU A 377 23.17 5.26 -12.35
C LEU A 377 24.69 5.15 -12.35
N THR A 378 25.25 4.32 -13.22
CA THR A 378 26.71 4.22 -13.42
C THR A 378 27.24 5.53 -13.97
N ASP A 379 26.61 6.08 -15.02
CA ASP A 379 27.00 7.35 -15.63
C ASP A 379 26.88 8.51 -14.63
N PHE A 380 25.79 8.53 -13.86
CA PHE A 380 25.60 9.55 -12.83
C PHE A 380 26.72 9.52 -11.78
N PHE A 381 27.11 8.33 -11.29
CA PHE A 381 28.17 8.21 -10.29
C PHE A 381 29.56 8.55 -10.84
N GLU A 382 29.80 8.29 -12.12
CA GLU A 382 31.05 8.71 -12.77
C GLU A 382 31.14 10.24 -12.90
N GLN A 383 30.00 10.90 -13.17
CA GLN A 383 29.93 12.36 -13.25
C GLN A 383 29.89 13.03 -11.87
N ASN A 384 29.38 12.34 -10.84
CA ASN A 384 29.18 12.87 -9.50
C ASN A 384 29.89 12.04 -8.42
N PRO A 385 31.24 11.97 -8.42
CA PRO A 385 31.99 11.07 -7.55
C PRO A 385 31.83 11.37 -6.05
N ASN A 386 31.54 12.62 -5.69
CA ASN A 386 31.29 12.99 -4.29
C ASN A 386 29.94 12.42 -3.78
N THR A 387 28.88 12.52 -4.57
CA THR A 387 27.58 11.92 -4.26
C THR A 387 27.71 10.40 -4.17
N ALA A 388 28.39 9.77 -5.13
CA ALA A 388 28.64 8.33 -5.13
C ALA A 388 29.38 7.88 -3.86
N LYS A 389 30.41 8.64 -3.44
CA LYS A 389 31.16 8.36 -2.20
C LYS A 389 30.26 8.47 -0.96
N THR A 390 29.39 9.47 -0.89
CA THR A 390 28.43 9.64 0.21
C THR A 390 27.47 8.47 0.31
N VAL A 391 26.90 8.02 -0.83
CA VAL A 391 25.98 6.87 -0.89
C VAL A 391 26.70 5.58 -0.47
N ILE A 392 27.92 5.34 -0.96
CA ILE A 392 28.71 4.17 -0.58
C ILE A 392 29.03 4.20 0.91
N GLN A 393 29.40 5.35 1.47
CA GLN A 393 29.68 5.48 2.90
C GLN A 393 28.45 5.15 3.75
N LYS A 394 27.24 5.53 3.30
CA LYS A 394 25.98 5.15 3.95
C LYS A 394 25.80 3.64 3.92
N ALA A 395 25.96 3.01 2.75
CA ALA A 395 25.85 1.55 2.59
C ALA A 395 26.92 0.79 3.42
N GLU A 396 28.17 1.29 3.47
CA GLU A 396 29.22 0.72 4.33
C GLU A 396 28.84 0.76 5.82
N ASN A 397 28.27 1.88 6.26
CA ASN A 397 27.83 2.03 7.64
C ASN A 397 26.66 1.07 7.97
N ALA A 398 25.72 0.90 7.03
CA ALA A 398 24.63 -0.05 7.14
C ALA A 398 25.14 -1.51 7.21
N ALA A 399 26.04 -1.90 6.30
CA ALA A 399 26.64 -3.24 6.28
C ALA A 399 27.39 -3.55 7.57
N ARG A 400 28.20 -2.61 8.09
CA ARG A 400 28.90 -2.76 9.38
C ARG A 400 27.91 -2.92 10.54
N ALA A 401 26.80 -2.16 10.52
CA ALA A 401 25.75 -2.26 11.53
C ALA A 401 25.07 -3.63 11.49
N ARG A 402 24.73 -4.12 10.31
CA ARG A 402 24.12 -5.44 10.10
C ARG A 402 25.06 -6.56 10.57
N GLU A 403 26.36 -6.50 10.24
CA GLU A 403 27.34 -7.47 10.74
C GLU A 403 27.47 -7.43 12.26
N ALA A 404 27.53 -6.24 12.85
CA ALA A 404 27.57 -6.11 14.32
C ALA A 404 26.31 -6.67 14.97
N ALA A 405 25.14 -6.39 14.40
CA ALA A 405 23.86 -6.96 14.86
C ALA A 405 23.86 -8.50 14.74
N LYS A 406 24.35 -9.04 13.61
CA LYS A 406 24.47 -10.50 13.43
C LYS A 406 25.36 -11.13 14.49
N LYS A 407 26.55 -10.56 14.74
CA LYS A 407 27.47 -11.02 15.79
C LYS A 407 26.84 -10.95 17.18
N ALA A 408 26.12 -9.86 17.48
CA ALA A 408 25.40 -9.73 18.74
C ALA A 408 24.30 -10.80 18.91
N ARG A 409 23.53 -11.08 17.85
CA ARG A 409 22.52 -12.17 17.84
C ARG A 409 23.18 -13.53 18.08
N GLU A 410 24.30 -13.83 17.43
CA GLU A 410 25.04 -15.09 17.61
C GLU A 410 25.57 -15.25 19.04
N LEU A 411 26.04 -14.17 19.67
CA LEU A 411 26.48 -14.19 21.06
C LEU A 411 25.32 -14.45 22.04
N VAL A 412 24.15 -13.82 21.80
CA VAL A 412 22.93 -14.09 22.58
C VAL A 412 22.47 -15.53 22.38
N ARG A 413 22.49 -16.02 21.13
CA ARG A 413 22.20 -17.44 20.81
C ARG A 413 23.11 -18.42 21.57
N ARG A 414 24.42 -18.18 21.57
CA ARG A 414 25.39 -19.03 22.30
C ARG A 414 25.14 -19.01 23.82
N LYS A 415 24.75 -17.85 24.39
CA LYS A 415 24.36 -17.74 25.81
C LYS A 415 23.06 -18.47 26.09
N ASN A 416 22.04 -18.35 25.22
CA ASN A 416 20.73 -19.00 25.40
C ASN A 416 20.79 -20.53 25.26
N VAL A 417 21.71 -21.09 24.48
CA VAL A 417 21.93 -22.54 24.37
C VAL A 417 22.53 -23.11 25.69
N LEU A 418 23.24 -22.27 26.45
CA LEU A 418 23.81 -22.65 27.75
C LEU A 418 22.90 -22.31 28.96
N ASP A 419 21.91 -21.38 28.75
CA ASP A 419 21.04 -20.85 29.81
C ASP A 419 19.54 -20.96 29.45
N ILE A 420 19.06 -22.15 29.07
CA ILE A 420 17.66 -22.41 28.69
C ILE A 420 16.62 -22.18 29.83
N SER A 421 17.04 -21.71 31.02
CA SER A 421 16.17 -21.66 32.21
C SER A 421 15.97 -20.29 32.87
N ALA A 422 16.64 -19.23 32.48
CA ALA A 422 16.56 -17.98 33.24
C ALA A 422 15.66 -16.92 32.56
N LEU A 423 14.40 -16.90 33.00
CA LEU A 423 13.52 -15.73 32.79
C LEU A 423 14.15 -14.47 33.39
N PRO A 424 13.87 -13.27 32.86
CA PRO A 424 14.41 -12.03 33.44
C PRO A 424 14.08 -11.96 34.94
N GLY A 425 15.07 -11.73 35.78
CA GLY A 425 14.87 -11.68 37.23
C GLY A 425 13.87 -10.63 37.72
N LYS A 426 13.54 -9.67 36.84
CA LYS A 426 12.51 -8.66 37.10
C LYS A 426 11.09 -9.15 36.78
N LEU A 427 10.94 -10.17 35.95
CA LEU A 427 9.63 -10.68 35.54
C LEU A 427 8.95 -11.39 36.70
N ALA A 428 7.77 -10.93 37.09
CA ALA A 428 6.87 -11.69 37.95
C ALA A 428 5.90 -12.47 37.04
N ASP A 429 6.27 -13.69 36.70
CA ASP A 429 5.50 -14.56 35.80
C ASP A 429 4.18 -15.04 36.40
N CYS A 430 3.24 -15.47 35.54
CA CYS A 430 2.00 -16.12 35.92
C CYS A 430 2.17 -17.64 35.94
N SER A 431 1.25 -18.35 36.61
CA SER A 431 1.27 -19.80 36.66
C SER A 431 0.58 -20.51 35.51
N GLU A 432 -0.23 -19.75 34.72
CA GLU A 432 -0.87 -20.26 33.51
C GLU A 432 0.19 -20.48 32.42
N LYS A 433 0.08 -21.60 31.72
CA LYS A 433 1.00 -21.97 30.63
C LYS A 433 0.38 -21.80 29.23
N ASP A 434 -0.95 -21.67 29.16
CA ASP A 434 -1.64 -21.41 27.91
C ASP A 434 -1.52 -19.90 27.58
N PRO A 435 -0.80 -19.54 26.50
CA PRO A 435 -0.64 -18.15 26.12
C PRO A 435 -1.96 -17.42 25.85
N SER A 436 -2.99 -18.15 25.38
CA SER A 436 -4.31 -17.59 25.08
C SER A 436 -5.06 -17.10 26.32
N LEU A 437 -4.72 -17.65 27.48
CA LEU A 437 -5.28 -17.33 28.78
C LEU A 437 -4.36 -16.44 29.64
N SER A 438 -3.20 -16.05 29.10
CA SER A 438 -2.16 -15.31 29.82
C SER A 438 -2.00 -13.89 29.27
N GLU A 439 -1.70 -12.94 30.15
CA GLU A 439 -1.45 -11.55 29.81
C GLU A 439 -0.22 -11.01 30.56
N ILE A 440 0.56 -10.13 29.89
CA ILE A 440 1.70 -9.45 30.49
C ILE A 440 1.46 -7.95 30.57
N TYR A 441 1.80 -7.37 31.72
CA TYR A 441 1.78 -5.94 31.97
C TYR A 441 3.21 -5.39 31.91
N LEU A 442 3.47 -4.50 30.97
CA LEU A 442 4.68 -3.70 30.92
C LEU A 442 4.45 -2.44 31.75
N VAL A 443 5.11 -2.35 32.89
CA VAL A 443 4.83 -1.31 33.90
C VAL A 443 5.99 -0.34 33.99
N GLU A 444 5.72 0.96 33.99
CA GLU A 444 6.73 1.99 34.14
C GLU A 444 7.25 2.03 35.58
N GLY A 445 8.55 1.75 35.73
CA GLY A 445 9.27 1.84 36.99
C GLY A 445 9.09 0.65 37.95
N ASP A 446 10.07 0.49 38.81
CA ASP A 446 10.10 -0.59 39.82
C ASP A 446 9.05 -0.37 40.93
N SER A 447 8.72 0.88 41.25
CA SER A 447 7.73 1.23 42.30
C SER A 447 6.31 0.78 41.89
N ALA A 448 5.86 1.23 40.71
CA ALA A 448 4.56 0.82 40.17
C ALA A 448 4.53 -0.70 39.89
N GLY A 449 5.66 -1.27 39.41
CA GLY A 449 5.84 -2.70 39.25
C GLY A 449 5.67 -3.48 40.56
N GLY A 450 6.13 -2.94 41.69
CA GLY A 450 5.93 -3.50 43.01
C GLY A 450 4.45 -3.56 43.43
N SER A 451 3.72 -2.47 43.24
CA SER A 451 2.28 -2.39 43.51
C SER A 451 1.48 -3.31 42.57
N ALA A 452 1.82 -3.33 41.29
CA ALA A 452 1.19 -4.21 40.31
C ALA A 452 1.42 -5.70 40.66
N LYS A 453 2.61 -6.09 41.12
CA LYS A 453 2.91 -7.45 41.59
C LYS A 453 2.06 -7.88 42.76
N GLN A 454 1.71 -6.96 43.67
CA GLN A 454 0.84 -7.25 44.82
C GLN A 454 -0.63 -7.38 44.41
N GLY A 455 -1.12 -6.51 43.52
CA GLY A 455 -2.52 -6.45 43.09
C GLY A 455 -2.92 -7.46 42.01
N ARG A 456 -1.95 -8.08 41.29
CA ARG A 456 -2.22 -8.95 40.14
C ARG A 456 -2.91 -10.28 40.51
N ASN A 457 -3.61 -10.84 39.57
CA ASN A 457 -3.99 -12.24 39.62
C ASN A 457 -2.80 -13.11 39.18
N ARG A 458 -2.18 -13.83 40.16
CA ARG A 458 -0.98 -14.66 39.92
C ARG A 458 -1.22 -15.82 38.96
N LYS A 459 -2.48 -16.18 38.70
CA LYS A 459 -2.80 -17.30 37.83
C LYS A 459 -2.49 -16.94 36.35
N TYR A 460 -2.92 -15.79 35.87
CA TYR A 460 -2.85 -15.45 34.43
C TYR A 460 -2.22 -14.08 34.13
N GLN A 461 -1.86 -13.28 35.14
CA GLN A 461 -1.23 -11.97 34.97
C GLN A 461 0.25 -12.00 35.32
N ALA A 462 1.10 -11.67 34.35
CA ALA A 462 2.53 -11.45 34.52
C ALA A 462 2.82 -9.94 34.58
N ILE A 463 3.84 -9.55 35.38
CA ILE A 463 4.27 -8.15 35.53
C ILE A 463 5.73 -8.02 35.16
N LEU A 464 6.06 -7.13 34.25
CA LEU A 464 7.41 -6.77 33.85
C LEU A 464 7.62 -5.26 34.05
N PRO A 465 8.34 -4.84 35.12
CA PRO A 465 8.70 -3.44 35.30
C PRO A 465 9.84 -3.07 34.34
N LEU A 466 9.69 -1.90 33.67
CA LEU A 466 10.67 -1.31 32.78
C LEU A 466 11.37 -0.13 33.48
N ARG A 467 12.68 -0.02 33.35
CA ARG A 467 13.47 1.07 33.97
C ARG A 467 13.74 2.19 32.97
N GLY A 468 12.98 3.26 33.08
CA GLY A 468 13.16 4.47 32.27
C GLY A 468 12.70 4.34 30.81
N LYS A 469 13.12 5.28 30.00
CA LYS A 469 12.72 5.38 28.57
C LYS A 469 13.39 4.28 27.76
N VAL A 470 12.58 3.55 26.98
CA VAL A 470 13.05 2.56 26.02
C VAL A 470 13.67 3.30 24.82
N ILE A 471 14.67 2.69 24.19
CA ILE A 471 15.27 3.25 22.98
C ILE A 471 14.24 3.31 21.84
N ASN A 472 14.26 4.40 21.07
CA ASN A 472 13.42 4.51 19.89
C ASN A 472 13.93 3.58 18.80
N ALA A 473 13.18 2.51 18.48
CA ALA A 473 13.58 1.47 17.55
C ALA A 473 13.62 1.95 16.08
N GLU A 474 12.82 2.95 15.72
CA GLU A 474 12.83 3.56 14.38
C GLU A 474 14.02 4.49 14.12
N LYS A 475 14.45 5.22 15.16
CA LYS A 475 15.53 6.18 15.05
C LYS A 475 16.91 5.61 15.37
N ALA A 476 16.97 4.48 16.03
CA ALA A 476 18.22 3.87 16.45
C ALA A 476 18.61 2.71 15.52
N ARG A 477 19.91 2.54 15.34
CA ARG A 477 20.43 1.40 14.61
C ARG A 477 20.09 0.10 15.36
N ILE A 478 19.80 -0.95 14.59
CA ILE A 478 19.36 -2.24 15.11
C ILE A 478 20.34 -2.85 16.13
N ASP A 479 21.66 -2.64 15.95
CA ASP A 479 22.68 -3.10 16.91
C ASP A 479 22.55 -2.43 18.28
N LYS A 480 22.19 -1.14 18.32
CA LYS A 480 21.93 -0.41 19.55
C LYS A 480 20.62 -0.82 20.20
N VAL A 481 19.59 -1.07 19.39
CA VAL A 481 18.29 -1.57 19.87
C VAL A 481 18.50 -2.92 20.56
N LEU A 482 19.22 -3.85 19.93
CA LEU A 482 19.50 -5.18 20.48
C LEU A 482 20.48 -5.17 21.67
N ALA A 483 21.35 -4.17 21.77
CA ALA A 483 22.22 -3.99 22.94
C ALA A 483 21.50 -3.39 24.15
N ASN A 484 20.28 -2.83 23.96
CA ASN A 484 19.50 -2.24 25.04
C ASN A 484 18.93 -3.32 25.97
N THR A 485 19.23 -3.21 27.27
CA THR A 485 18.84 -4.21 28.28
C THR A 485 17.34 -4.34 28.47
N GLU A 486 16.58 -3.25 28.33
CA GLU A 486 15.12 -3.29 28.49
C GLU A 486 14.46 -4.00 27.28
N ILE A 487 14.94 -3.75 26.05
CA ILE A 487 14.51 -4.47 24.84
C ILE A 487 14.85 -5.96 24.95
N GLN A 488 16.07 -6.33 25.37
CA GLN A 488 16.44 -7.73 25.60
C GLN A 488 15.52 -8.41 26.64
N THR A 489 15.18 -7.67 27.69
CA THR A 489 14.29 -8.15 28.76
C THR A 489 12.88 -8.41 28.23
N ILE A 490 12.34 -7.50 27.39
CA ILE A 490 11.02 -7.66 26.76
C ILE A 490 11.02 -8.88 25.82
N ILE A 491 12.01 -9.00 24.93
CA ILE A 491 12.13 -10.12 24.00
C ILE A 491 12.19 -11.46 24.74
N THR A 492 13.02 -11.53 25.79
CA THR A 492 13.16 -12.73 26.61
C THR A 492 11.87 -13.08 27.36
N ALA A 493 11.16 -12.08 27.89
CA ALA A 493 9.88 -12.28 28.58
C ALA A 493 8.79 -12.78 27.62
N LEU A 494 8.71 -12.24 26.41
CA LEU A 494 7.72 -12.63 25.40
C LEU A 494 8.01 -14.01 24.79
N GLY A 495 9.29 -14.39 24.68
CA GLY A 495 9.71 -15.70 24.20
C GLY A 495 9.69 -15.89 22.68
N THR A 496 9.33 -14.85 21.90
CA THR A 496 9.19 -14.94 20.44
C THR A 496 10.51 -14.97 19.67
N GLY A 497 11.64 -14.69 20.33
CA GLY A 497 12.90 -14.44 19.63
C GLY A 497 12.93 -13.07 18.96
N PHE A 498 13.91 -12.82 18.11
CA PHE A 498 14.07 -11.55 17.41
C PHE A 498 14.77 -11.73 16.06
N GLY A 499 14.18 -11.21 15.00
CA GLY A 499 14.74 -11.19 13.63
C GLY A 499 14.67 -12.59 12.98
N GLY A 500 14.53 -12.61 11.70
CA GLY A 500 14.51 -13.71 10.77
C GLY A 500 14.13 -13.09 9.44
N ASP A 501 14.67 -13.58 8.33
CA ASP A 501 14.14 -13.24 7.02
C ASP A 501 12.74 -13.85 6.91
N VAL A 502 11.74 -13.01 6.70
CA VAL A 502 10.34 -13.41 6.53
C VAL A 502 10.15 -14.30 5.29
N ASP A 503 11.14 -14.31 4.40
CA ASP A 503 11.12 -15.01 3.11
C ASP A 503 11.81 -16.40 3.12
N LEU A 504 12.34 -16.87 4.25
CA LEU A 504 12.95 -18.19 4.35
C LEU A 504 12.04 -19.19 5.07
N GLU A 505 11.68 -20.28 4.38
CA GLU A 505 10.87 -21.39 4.91
C GLU A 505 11.50 -22.14 6.11
N GLU A 506 12.79 -21.89 6.40
CA GLU A 506 13.49 -22.50 7.55
C GLU A 506 13.78 -21.46 8.64
N THR A 507 12.95 -21.43 9.68
CA THR A 507 13.20 -20.66 10.90
C THR A 507 14.32 -21.32 11.72
N SER A 508 15.42 -20.63 11.90
CA SER A 508 16.51 -21.05 12.80
C SER A 508 16.15 -20.79 14.27
N ALA A 509 16.73 -21.56 15.19
CA ALA A 509 16.52 -21.35 16.63
C ALA A 509 16.99 -19.95 17.06
N GLY A 510 16.08 -19.06 17.45
CA GLY A 510 16.33 -17.67 17.86
C GLY A 510 15.71 -16.62 16.93
N ASP A 511 15.20 -17.02 15.76
CA ASP A 511 14.43 -16.17 14.87
C ASP A 511 13.04 -15.87 15.46
N PHE A 512 12.43 -14.78 14.98
CA PHE A 512 11.09 -14.40 15.44
C PHE A 512 10.06 -15.47 15.05
N ASP A 513 9.38 -16.00 16.04
CA ASP A 513 8.32 -16.97 15.84
C ASP A 513 7.14 -16.62 16.76
N ILE A 514 6.09 -16.09 16.17
CA ILE A 514 4.88 -15.68 16.90
C ILE A 514 4.21 -16.86 17.65
N LYS A 515 4.42 -18.10 17.20
CA LYS A 515 3.87 -19.30 17.85
C LYS A 515 4.50 -19.57 19.20
N LYS A 516 5.69 -19.00 19.48
CA LYS A 516 6.39 -19.09 20.76
C LYS A 516 5.99 -18.00 21.74
N LEU A 517 5.06 -17.11 21.37
CA LEU A 517 4.58 -16.02 22.22
C LEU A 517 3.98 -16.60 23.52
N ARG A 518 4.48 -16.14 24.66
CA ARG A 518 4.08 -16.62 25.98
C ARG A 518 2.81 -15.96 26.53
N TYR A 519 2.40 -14.83 25.97
CA TYR A 519 1.23 -14.08 26.41
C TYR A 519 0.51 -13.52 25.19
N HIS A 520 -0.77 -13.83 25.04
CA HIS A 520 -1.56 -13.31 23.91
C HIS A 520 -2.07 -11.87 24.11
N LYS A 521 -1.90 -11.31 25.32
CA LYS A 521 -2.22 -9.92 25.60
C LYS A 521 -1.02 -9.22 26.23
N ILE A 522 -0.65 -8.09 25.66
CA ILE A 522 0.38 -7.19 26.19
C ILE A 522 -0.31 -5.89 26.59
N ILE A 523 -0.22 -5.53 27.87
CA ILE A 523 -0.88 -4.37 28.44
C ILE A 523 0.21 -3.39 28.89
N ILE A 524 0.20 -2.18 28.33
CA ILE A 524 1.14 -1.12 28.66
C ILE A 524 0.53 -0.25 29.76
N MET A 525 1.23 -0.13 30.89
CA MET A 525 0.85 0.70 32.02
C MET A 525 1.92 1.74 32.27
N THR A 526 1.65 2.96 31.85
CA THR A 526 2.51 4.13 32.04
C THR A 526 1.76 5.21 32.83
N ASP A 527 2.51 6.11 33.47
CA ASP A 527 1.93 7.24 34.17
C ASP A 527 1.15 8.17 33.23
N ALA A 528 0.16 8.89 33.75
CA ALA A 528 -0.70 9.78 32.98
C ALA A 528 -0.06 11.17 32.77
N ASP A 529 1.23 11.19 32.42
CA ASP A 529 2.00 12.39 32.16
C ASP A 529 2.66 12.37 30.76
N ILE A 530 3.44 13.38 30.45
CA ILE A 530 4.13 13.53 29.15
C ILE A 530 5.16 12.43 28.96
N ASP A 531 5.90 12.06 30.01
CA ASP A 531 6.92 11.02 29.95
C ASP A 531 6.30 9.63 29.77
N GLY A 532 5.21 9.32 30.48
CA GLY A 532 4.46 8.06 30.30
C GLY A 532 3.84 7.96 28.91
N SER A 533 3.31 9.04 28.35
CA SER A 533 2.84 9.09 26.96
C SER A 533 3.97 8.83 25.97
N HIS A 534 5.17 9.34 26.22
CA HIS A 534 6.35 9.09 25.41
C HIS A 534 6.81 7.62 25.48
N ILE A 535 6.87 7.04 26.71
CA ILE A 535 7.22 5.62 26.90
C ILE A 535 6.22 4.71 26.19
N ARG A 536 4.92 5.01 26.30
CA ARG A 536 3.88 4.28 25.56
C ARG A 536 4.11 4.30 24.05
N THR A 537 4.42 5.47 23.50
CA THR A 537 4.73 5.62 22.06
C THR A 537 5.94 4.77 21.69
N LEU A 538 7.04 4.82 22.45
CA LEU A 538 8.25 4.04 22.20
C LEU A 538 8.05 2.52 22.28
N LEU A 539 7.10 2.06 23.10
CA LEU A 539 6.77 0.63 23.21
C LEU A 539 5.84 0.15 22.08
N LEU A 540 5.07 1.05 21.46
CA LEU A 540 4.18 0.75 20.33
C LEU A 540 4.90 0.86 18.96
N THR A 541 6.04 1.54 18.92
CA THR A 541 6.95 1.63 17.76
C THR A 541 7.82 0.39 17.65
#